data_e879d268ab7b4cb9d269c55b038ed0da
#
_entry.id   e879d268ab7b4cb9d269c55b038ed0da
#
_cell.length_a   1.000
_cell.length_b   1.000
_cell.length_c   1.000
_cell.angle_alpha   90.00
_cell.angle_beta   90.00
_cell.angle_gamma   90.00
#
_symmetry.space_group_name_H-M   'P 1'
#
loop_
_entity.id
_entity.type
_entity.pdbx_description
1 polymer ?
#
loop_
_entity_poly.entity_id
_entity_poly.type
_entity_poly.pdbx_seq_one_letter_code
_entity_poly.pdbx_strand_id
1 'polypeptide(L)'
;GDLLLMISRLIGEEITVSAELAPDAWTIEADEGNIEQVIMNLAVNARDAMPSGGTLAIKTGNAVIDEKKAASMPDAKAGNAVRLSVTDTGVGMSRELISRIFEPFFTTKEAGKGTGFGLAVVYSIVRQHNGWITVESEEGRGTTFSIYFPATTRKKISEAAS
;
A
#
# COMPACT_ATOMS: atom_id res chain seq x y z
N GLY A 1 -15.78 0.31 6.60
CA GLY A 1 -16.77 -0.02 5.62
C GLY A 1 -16.64 -1.38 5.00
N ASP A 2 -17.22 -1.49 3.86
CA ASP A 2 -17.26 -2.78 3.16
C ASP A 2 -15.88 -3.31 2.80
N LEU A 3 -14.94 -2.41 2.51
CA LEU A 3 -13.58 -2.83 2.16
C LEU A 3 -12.90 -3.56 3.32
N LEU A 4 -13.02 -3.05 4.53
CA LEU A 4 -12.42 -3.71 5.70
C LEU A 4 -13.03 -5.08 5.94
N LEU A 5 -14.34 -5.19 5.74
CA LEU A 5 -15.01 -6.46 5.87
C LEU A 5 -14.53 -7.46 4.83
N MET A 6 -14.37 -7.01 3.59
CA MET A 6 -13.83 -7.84 2.51
C MET A 6 -12.42 -8.30 2.82
N ILE A 7 -11.58 -7.41 3.33
CA ILE A 7 -10.21 -7.74 3.69
C ILE A 7 -10.21 -8.79 4.80
N SER A 8 -11.01 -8.59 5.84
CA SER A 8 -11.08 -9.53 6.96
C SER A 8 -11.49 -10.93 6.51
N ARG A 9 -12.43 -11.02 5.57
CA ARG A 9 -12.87 -12.31 5.03
C ARG A 9 -11.78 -12.96 4.18
N LEU A 10 -11.06 -12.15 3.41
CA LEU A 10 -10.05 -12.65 2.50
C LEU A 10 -8.84 -13.22 3.23
N ILE A 11 -8.42 -12.55 4.29
CA ILE A 11 -7.18 -12.92 4.98
C ILE A 11 -7.38 -13.90 6.14
N GLY A 12 -8.63 -14.09 6.60
CA GLY A 12 -8.94 -15.10 7.61
C GLY A 12 -8.84 -14.61 9.04
N GLU A 13 -9.19 -15.51 9.96
CA GLU A 13 -9.32 -15.17 11.38
C GLU A 13 -8.00 -15.06 12.13
N GLU A 14 -6.93 -15.64 11.61
CA GLU A 14 -5.65 -15.64 12.29
C GLU A 14 -4.93 -14.30 12.23
N ILE A 15 -5.39 -13.41 11.36
CA ILE A 15 -4.80 -12.09 11.19
C ILE A 15 -5.76 -11.03 11.70
N THR A 16 -5.27 -10.20 12.61
CA THR A 16 -6.04 -9.07 13.12
C THR A 16 -5.85 -7.87 12.20
N VAL A 17 -6.95 -7.32 11.72
CA VAL A 17 -6.91 -6.14 10.85
C VAL A 17 -7.24 -4.91 11.68
N SER A 18 -6.40 -3.88 11.57
CA SER A 18 -6.69 -2.58 12.17
C SER A 18 -6.61 -1.51 11.10
N ALA A 19 -7.39 -0.47 11.25
CA ALA A 19 -7.39 0.64 10.31
C ALA A 19 -7.46 1.96 11.06
N GLU A 20 -6.55 2.86 10.71
CA GLU A 20 -6.54 4.24 11.22
C GLU A 20 -6.59 5.16 10.01
N LEU A 21 -7.79 5.62 9.68
CA LEU A 21 -8.00 6.49 8.53
C LEU A 21 -8.08 7.93 9.01
N ALA A 22 -7.19 8.79 8.50
CA ALA A 22 -7.17 10.18 8.91
C ALA A 22 -8.47 10.86 8.47
N PRO A 23 -9.25 11.45 9.41
CA PRO A 23 -10.50 12.11 9.04
C PRO A 23 -10.27 13.42 8.28
N ASP A 24 -9.06 13.97 8.36
CA ASP A 24 -8.70 15.22 7.69
C ASP A 24 -7.80 15.00 6.47
N ALA A 25 -7.83 13.79 5.90
CA ALA A 25 -7.03 13.49 4.73
C ALA A 25 -7.39 14.40 3.57
N TRP A 26 -6.35 14.92 2.89
CA TRP A 26 -6.55 15.74 1.70
C TRP A 26 -7.19 14.91 0.58
N THR A 27 -7.78 15.60 -0.37
CA THR A 27 -8.39 14.95 -1.52
C THR A 27 -7.32 14.57 -2.55
N ILE A 28 -7.50 13.42 -3.17
CA ILE A 28 -6.65 13.00 -4.26
C ILE A 28 -7.52 12.70 -5.48
N GLU A 29 -6.94 12.78 -6.67
CA GLU A 29 -7.59 12.32 -7.88
C GLU A 29 -7.24 10.86 -8.11
N ALA A 30 -8.21 9.99 -7.87
CA ALA A 30 -7.96 8.56 -8.02
C ALA A 30 -9.26 7.83 -8.32
N ASP A 31 -9.15 6.75 -9.06
CA ASP A 31 -10.25 5.84 -9.28
C ASP A 31 -10.41 4.98 -8.04
N GLU A 32 -11.59 5.03 -7.43
CA GLU A 32 -11.86 4.30 -6.19
C GLU A 32 -11.62 2.79 -6.34
N GLY A 33 -12.05 2.22 -7.46
CA GLY A 33 -11.84 0.81 -7.72
C GLY A 33 -10.37 0.43 -7.82
N ASN A 34 -9.56 1.31 -8.39
CA ASN A 34 -8.13 1.09 -8.48
C ASN A 34 -7.47 1.15 -7.11
N ILE A 35 -7.90 2.07 -6.25
CA ILE A 35 -7.36 2.18 -4.90
C ILE A 35 -7.73 0.94 -4.08
N GLU A 36 -8.96 0.46 -4.21
CA GLU A 36 -9.38 -0.77 -3.55
C GLU A 36 -8.55 -1.96 -4.02
N GLN A 37 -8.25 -2.01 -5.32
CA GLN A 37 -7.41 -3.08 -5.88
C GLN A 37 -6.02 -3.06 -5.26
N VAL A 38 -5.44 -1.87 -5.09
CA VAL A 38 -4.13 -1.72 -4.43
C VAL A 38 -4.18 -2.29 -3.02
N ILE A 39 -5.18 -1.89 -2.25
CA ILE A 39 -5.31 -2.31 -0.86
C ILE A 39 -5.52 -3.82 -0.78
N MET A 40 -6.38 -4.37 -1.63
CA MET A 40 -6.64 -5.82 -1.64
C MET A 40 -5.38 -6.62 -2.00
N ASN A 41 -4.63 -6.15 -3.01
CA ASN A 41 -3.40 -6.84 -3.40
C ASN A 41 -2.36 -6.81 -2.28
N LEU A 42 -2.25 -5.68 -1.58
CA LEU A 42 -1.33 -5.59 -0.46
C LEU A 42 -1.79 -6.45 0.71
N ALA A 43 -3.11 -6.54 0.94
CA ALA A 43 -3.66 -7.39 2.00
C ALA A 43 -3.38 -8.87 1.73
N VAL A 44 -3.57 -9.32 0.49
CA VAL A 44 -3.25 -10.70 0.12
C VAL A 44 -1.77 -10.98 0.30
N ASN A 45 -0.93 -10.05 -0.11
CA ASN A 45 0.51 -10.20 0.04
C ASN A 45 0.88 -10.32 1.52
N ALA A 46 0.26 -9.49 2.37
CA ALA A 46 0.49 -9.55 3.81
C ALA A 46 0.05 -10.89 4.40
N ARG A 47 -1.12 -11.38 3.98
CA ARG A 47 -1.61 -12.69 4.41
C ARG A 47 -0.58 -13.78 4.13
N ASP A 48 -0.05 -13.77 2.92
CA ASP A 48 0.93 -14.78 2.52
C ASP A 48 2.24 -14.65 3.29
N ALA A 49 2.57 -13.46 3.77
CA ALA A 49 3.75 -13.22 4.60
C ALA A 49 3.53 -13.58 6.07
N MET A 50 2.29 -13.86 6.46
CA MET A 50 1.92 -14.18 7.84
C MET A 50 1.25 -15.55 7.94
N PRO A 51 1.95 -16.63 7.57
CA PRO A 51 1.33 -17.97 7.55
C PRO A 51 0.86 -18.45 8.91
N SER A 52 1.43 -17.91 9.97
CA SER A 52 1.03 -18.26 11.35
C SER A 52 0.16 -17.17 12.00
N GLY A 53 -0.38 -16.27 11.19
CA GLY A 53 -1.16 -15.16 11.69
C GLY A 53 -0.32 -13.94 12.02
N GLY A 54 -0.96 -12.91 12.51
CA GLY A 54 -0.30 -11.66 12.86
C GLY A 54 -1.27 -10.48 12.80
N THR A 55 -0.73 -9.32 12.50
CA THR A 55 -1.50 -8.09 12.42
C THR A 55 -1.27 -7.39 11.08
N LEU A 56 -2.36 -6.93 10.48
CA LEU A 56 -2.34 -6.09 9.29
C LEU A 56 -2.87 -4.71 9.68
N ALA A 57 -2.04 -3.71 9.59
CA ALA A 57 -2.42 -2.34 9.93
C ALA A 57 -2.49 -1.48 8.68
N ILE A 58 -3.61 -0.81 8.48
CA ILE A 58 -3.83 0.07 7.34
C ILE A 58 -4.01 1.48 7.89
N LYS A 59 -3.22 2.42 7.42
CA LYS A 59 -3.27 3.81 7.89
C LYS A 59 -3.25 4.78 6.74
N THR A 60 -3.96 5.89 6.90
CA THR A 60 -3.86 7.00 5.95
C THR A 60 -3.52 8.26 6.70
N GLY A 61 -2.88 9.20 6.03
CA GLY A 61 -2.55 10.49 6.61
C GLY A 61 -2.01 11.43 5.56
N ASN A 62 -1.94 12.70 5.91
CA ASN A 62 -1.36 13.71 5.06
C ASN A 62 0.15 13.73 5.23
N ALA A 63 0.86 14.01 4.14
CA ALA A 63 2.32 14.12 4.17
C ALA A 63 2.74 15.32 3.34
N VAL A 64 3.63 16.12 3.91
CA VAL A 64 4.24 17.22 3.17
C VAL A 64 5.62 16.76 2.72
N ILE A 65 5.81 16.70 1.42
CA ILE A 65 7.06 16.21 0.84
C ILE A 65 7.88 17.42 0.39
N ASP A 66 8.95 17.72 1.11
CA ASP A 66 9.85 18.78 0.68
C ASP A 66 10.81 18.22 -0.38
N GLU A 67 11.61 19.09 -0.97
CA GLU A 67 12.51 18.67 -2.04
C GLU A 67 13.54 17.65 -1.58
N LYS A 68 14.01 17.78 -0.36
CA LYS A 68 14.97 16.84 0.20
C LYS A 68 14.36 15.47 0.37
N LYS A 69 13.13 15.40 0.86
CA LYS A 69 12.40 14.16 1.04
C LYS A 69 12.11 13.52 -0.30
N ALA A 70 11.68 14.33 -1.29
CA ALA A 70 11.42 13.83 -2.63
C ALA A 70 12.69 13.22 -3.25
N ALA A 71 13.83 13.85 -3.03
CA ALA A 71 15.09 13.34 -3.56
C ALA A 71 15.50 11.99 -2.94
N SER A 72 14.99 11.69 -1.75
CA SER A 72 15.32 10.43 -1.05
C SER A 72 14.44 9.26 -1.46
N MET A 73 13.37 9.50 -2.21
CA MET A 73 12.42 8.45 -2.61
C MET A 73 12.30 8.40 -4.14
N PRO A 74 12.44 7.20 -4.74
CA PRO A 74 12.26 7.06 -6.18
C PRO A 74 10.88 7.55 -6.63
N ASP A 75 10.85 8.27 -7.73
CA ASP A 75 9.62 8.79 -8.36
C ASP A 75 8.84 9.82 -7.54
N ALA A 76 9.33 10.20 -6.37
CA ALA A 76 8.63 11.13 -5.51
C ALA A 76 8.64 12.56 -6.07
N LYS A 77 7.60 13.31 -5.71
CA LYS A 77 7.46 14.70 -6.09
C LYS A 77 7.24 15.55 -4.85
N ALA A 78 7.88 16.70 -4.82
CA ALA A 78 7.65 17.66 -3.73
C ALA A 78 6.22 18.17 -3.77
N GLY A 79 5.66 18.45 -2.61
CA GLY A 79 4.29 18.97 -2.47
C GLY A 79 3.51 18.19 -1.44
N ASN A 80 2.22 18.45 -1.40
CA ASN A 80 1.33 17.77 -0.49
C ASN A 80 0.92 16.42 -1.07
N ALA A 81 0.88 15.42 -0.21
CA ALA A 81 0.49 14.08 -0.61
C ALA A 81 -0.36 13.43 0.47
N VAL A 82 -1.12 12.43 0.08
CA VAL A 82 -1.80 11.55 1.02
C VAL A 82 -1.03 10.25 1.02
N ARG A 83 -0.67 9.77 2.20
CA ARG A 83 0.05 8.52 2.37
C ARG A 83 -0.90 7.43 2.83
N LEU A 84 -0.86 6.32 2.13
CA LEU A 84 -1.53 5.09 2.53
C LEU A 84 -0.43 4.11 2.93
N SER A 85 -0.44 3.64 4.16
CA SER A 85 0.52 2.64 4.59
C SER A 85 -0.17 1.35 4.99
N VAL A 86 0.45 0.24 4.60
CA VAL A 86 -0.03 -1.10 4.91
C VAL A 86 1.14 -1.85 5.54
N THR A 87 0.96 -2.20 6.81
CA THR A 87 2.02 -2.83 7.60
C THR A 87 1.59 -4.22 8.05
N ASP A 88 2.45 -5.21 7.83
CA ASP A 88 2.23 -6.55 8.36
C ASP A 88 3.34 -6.92 9.35
N THR A 89 3.08 -7.94 10.15
CA THR A 89 4.04 -8.49 11.10
C THR A 89 4.58 -9.83 10.62
N GLY A 90 4.69 -9.97 9.31
CA GLY A 90 5.07 -11.23 8.67
C GLY A 90 6.57 -11.48 8.63
N VAL A 91 6.96 -12.32 7.69
CA VAL A 91 8.34 -12.80 7.60
C VAL A 91 9.33 -11.74 7.13
N GLY A 92 8.85 -10.66 6.54
CA GLY A 92 9.72 -9.62 6.03
C GLY A 92 10.49 -10.02 4.78
N MET A 93 11.34 -9.13 4.32
CA MET A 93 12.08 -9.34 3.07
C MET A 93 13.52 -8.87 3.21
N SER A 94 14.42 -9.55 2.48
CA SER A 94 15.79 -9.12 2.34
C SER A 94 15.87 -7.95 1.36
N ARG A 95 16.98 -7.24 1.34
CA ARG A 95 17.20 -6.14 0.39
C ARG A 95 17.16 -6.63 -1.06
N GLU A 96 17.69 -7.82 -1.31
CA GLU A 96 17.66 -8.40 -2.65
C GLU A 96 16.24 -8.64 -3.10
N LEU A 97 15.42 -9.17 -2.23
CA LEU A 97 14.02 -9.43 -2.55
C LEU A 97 13.27 -8.13 -2.82
N ILE A 98 13.47 -7.12 -1.97
CA ILE A 98 12.82 -5.82 -2.13
C ILE A 98 13.11 -5.23 -3.52
N SER A 99 14.31 -5.39 -4.02
CA SER A 99 14.69 -4.84 -5.31
C SER A 99 13.94 -5.46 -6.50
N ARG A 100 13.28 -6.58 -6.29
CA ARG A 100 12.63 -7.33 -7.37
C ARG A 100 11.11 -7.47 -7.26
N ILE A 101 10.53 -7.06 -6.13
CA ILE A 101 9.14 -7.38 -5.83
C ILE A 101 8.11 -6.79 -6.79
N PHE A 102 8.46 -5.75 -7.53
CA PHE A 102 7.56 -5.14 -8.49
C PHE A 102 7.74 -5.68 -9.92
N GLU A 103 8.66 -6.60 -10.13
CA GLU A 103 8.84 -7.21 -11.44
C GLU A 103 7.66 -8.13 -11.75
N PRO A 104 7.11 -8.05 -12.97
CA PRO A 104 6.06 -8.99 -13.36
C PRO A 104 6.54 -10.44 -13.23
N PHE A 105 5.65 -11.33 -12.83
CA PHE A 105 5.91 -12.74 -12.63
C PHE A 105 6.83 -13.09 -11.47
N PHE A 106 7.40 -12.09 -10.80
CA PHE A 106 8.25 -12.39 -9.65
C PHE A 106 7.40 -12.86 -8.47
N THR A 107 7.76 -14.00 -7.89
CA THR A 107 7.11 -14.50 -6.68
C THR A 107 8.06 -15.47 -5.99
N THR A 108 8.00 -15.49 -4.65
CA THR A 108 8.69 -16.47 -3.83
C THR A 108 7.79 -17.66 -3.51
N LYS A 109 6.54 -17.61 -3.94
CA LYS A 109 5.57 -18.67 -3.68
C LYS A 109 5.81 -19.86 -4.62
N GLU A 110 5.36 -21.02 -4.17
CA GLU A 110 5.43 -22.22 -5.02
C GLU A 110 4.61 -22.01 -6.28
N ALA A 111 4.99 -22.73 -7.32
CA ALA A 111 4.26 -22.68 -8.58
C ALA A 111 2.77 -22.93 -8.37
N GLY A 112 1.95 -22.08 -8.92
CA GLY A 112 0.50 -22.18 -8.81
C GLY A 112 -0.11 -21.52 -7.59
N LYS A 113 0.71 -21.06 -6.65
CA LYS A 113 0.22 -20.40 -5.43
C LYS A 113 0.32 -18.89 -5.47
N GLY A 114 1.04 -18.34 -6.41
CA GLY A 114 1.14 -16.91 -6.58
C GLY A 114 1.19 -16.57 -8.05
N THR A 115 0.56 -15.48 -8.43
CA THR A 115 0.49 -15.08 -9.82
C THR A 115 1.74 -14.36 -10.30
N GLY A 116 2.48 -13.75 -9.36
CA GLY A 116 3.60 -12.89 -9.70
C GLY A 116 3.18 -11.52 -10.23
N PHE A 117 1.88 -11.21 -10.19
CA PHE A 117 1.36 -9.95 -10.69
C PHE A 117 0.90 -8.98 -9.60
N GLY A 118 0.66 -9.46 -8.38
CA GLY A 118 0.02 -8.65 -7.33
C GLY A 118 0.71 -7.32 -7.09
N LEU A 119 2.02 -7.35 -6.85
CA LEU A 119 2.77 -6.11 -6.58
C LEU A 119 3.06 -5.31 -7.83
N ALA A 120 3.22 -5.97 -8.99
CA ALA A 120 3.39 -5.26 -10.25
C ALA A 120 2.13 -4.46 -10.59
N VAL A 121 0.96 -5.02 -10.31
CA VAL A 121 -0.32 -4.32 -10.51
C VAL A 121 -0.40 -3.11 -9.58
N VAL A 122 0.00 -3.26 -8.32
CA VAL A 122 0.03 -2.15 -7.37
C VAL A 122 0.92 -1.03 -7.89
N TYR A 123 2.13 -1.38 -8.32
CA TYR A 123 3.07 -0.40 -8.85
C TYR A 123 2.47 0.35 -10.05
N SER A 124 1.89 -0.39 -10.98
CA SER A 124 1.29 0.17 -12.18
C SER A 124 0.16 1.16 -11.84
N ILE A 125 -0.74 0.77 -10.96
CA ILE A 125 -1.85 1.63 -10.57
C ILE A 125 -1.34 2.92 -9.91
N VAL A 126 -0.39 2.77 -9.00
CA VAL A 126 0.17 3.92 -8.30
C VAL A 126 0.83 4.89 -9.28
N ARG A 127 1.58 4.37 -10.24
CA ARG A 127 2.23 5.22 -11.24
C ARG A 127 1.23 5.91 -12.16
N GLN A 128 0.14 5.24 -12.50
CA GLN A 128 -0.94 5.85 -13.29
C GLN A 128 -1.58 7.04 -12.58
N HIS A 129 -1.51 7.06 -11.27
CA HIS A 129 -2.06 8.14 -10.45
C HIS A 129 -1.00 9.15 -10.02
N ASN A 130 0.16 9.13 -10.68
CA ASN A 130 1.29 10.01 -10.36
C ASN A 130 1.82 9.84 -8.95
N GLY A 131 1.57 8.69 -8.34
CA GLY A 131 2.04 8.37 -7.02
C GLY A 131 3.37 7.63 -7.04
N TRP A 132 3.84 7.30 -5.85
CA TRP A 132 5.06 6.50 -5.68
C TRP A 132 4.93 5.61 -4.46
N ILE A 133 5.81 4.62 -4.37
CA ILE A 133 5.78 3.61 -3.31
C ILE A 133 7.14 3.55 -2.64
N THR A 134 7.13 3.45 -1.32
CA THR A 134 8.33 3.08 -0.58
C THR A 134 8.05 1.79 0.17
N VAL A 135 9.09 1.00 0.39
CA VAL A 135 9.00 -0.28 1.08
C VAL A 135 10.04 -0.31 2.18
N GLU A 136 9.59 -0.60 3.38
CA GLU A 136 10.49 -0.82 4.51
C GLU A 136 10.23 -2.22 5.01
N SER A 137 11.25 -3.04 5.05
CA SER A 137 11.11 -4.42 5.47
C SER A 137 12.40 -4.93 6.09
N GLU A 138 12.24 -5.82 7.04
CA GLU A 138 13.35 -6.49 7.69
C GLU A 138 12.94 -7.92 7.94
N GLU A 139 13.80 -8.85 7.59
CA GLU A 139 13.51 -10.26 7.77
C GLU A 139 13.18 -10.54 9.24
N GLY A 140 12.08 -11.25 9.48
CA GLY A 140 11.60 -11.58 10.81
C GLY A 140 10.79 -10.49 11.50
N ARG A 141 10.66 -9.30 10.91
CA ARG A 141 9.92 -8.20 11.54
C ARG A 141 8.71 -7.70 10.78
N GLY A 142 8.58 -8.08 9.52
CA GLY A 142 7.45 -7.67 8.71
C GLY A 142 7.80 -6.62 7.69
N THR A 143 6.77 -6.06 7.07
CA THR A 143 6.91 -5.16 5.93
C THR A 143 5.92 -4.01 6.03
N THR A 144 6.37 -2.81 5.66
CA THR A 144 5.50 -1.66 5.49
C THR A 144 5.62 -1.16 4.06
N PHE A 145 4.49 -1.15 3.36
CA PHE A 145 4.38 -0.48 2.06
C PHE A 145 3.76 0.89 2.31
N SER A 146 4.41 1.93 1.86
CA SER A 146 3.88 3.28 1.94
C SER A 146 3.65 3.81 0.54
N ILE A 147 2.42 4.19 0.26
CA ILE A 147 2.01 4.67 -1.05
C ILE A 147 1.61 6.12 -0.92
N TYR A 148 2.14 6.95 -1.79
CA TYR A 148 1.90 8.38 -1.76
C TYR A 148 1.16 8.79 -3.02
N PHE A 149 0.07 9.51 -2.84
CA PHE A 149 -0.68 10.09 -3.95
C PHE A 149 -0.63 11.60 -3.82
N PRO A 150 -0.26 12.33 -4.86
CA PRO A 150 -0.27 13.79 -4.79
C PRO A 150 -1.66 14.29 -4.41
N ALA A 151 -1.73 15.20 -3.45
CA ALA A 151 -2.99 15.81 -3.08
C ALA A 151 -3.41 16.77 -4.19
N THR A 152 -4.70 16.85 -4.45
CA THR A 152 -5.21 17.80 -5.42
C THR A 152 -5.22 19.19 -4.80
N THR A 153 -5.13 20.21 -5.65
CA THR A 153 -5.27 21.59 -5.20
C THR A 153 -6.72 21.92 -4.89
N ARG A 154 -7.64 21.08 -5.35
CA ARG A 154 -9.05 21.20 -5.02
C ARG A 154 -9.25 20.63 -3.63
N LYS A 155 -9.36 21.49 -2.69
CA LYS A 155 -9.67 21.08 -1.33
C LYS A 155 -10.88 20.14 -1.31
N LYS A 156 -11.53 20.07 -0.19
CA LYS A 156 -12.71 19.25 0.02
C LYS A 156 -13.93 19.67 -0.78
N ILE A 157 -13.76 20.58 -1.73
CA ILE A 157 -14.87 21.00 -2.59
C ILE A 157 -15.48 19.82 -3.31
N SER A 158 -14.65 18.95 -3.85
CA SER A 158 -15.14 17.75 -4.53
C SER A 158 -15.84 16.82 -3.56
N GLU A 159 -15.39 16.78 -2.32
CA GLU A 159 -16.02 16.01 -1.26
C GLU A 159 -17.37 16.62 -0.89
N ALA A 160 -17.42 17.93 -0.79
CA ALA A 160 -18.65 18.61 -0.47
C ALA A 160 -19.69 18.50 -1.61
N ALA A 161 -19.21 18.34 -2.82
CA ALA A 161 -20.08 18.19 -3.99
C ALA A 161 -20.60 16.77 -4.17
N SER A 162 -20.01 15.83 -3.49
CA SER A 162 -20.38 14.42 -3.62
C SER A 162 -21.56 14.02 -2.76
#